data_0d079818917cfa30ac4c764abc57e10b
#
_entry.id   0d079818917cfa30ac4c764abc57e10b
#
_cell.length_a   1.000
_cell.length_b   1.000
_cell.length_c   1.000
_cell.angle_alpha   90.00
_cell.angle_beta   90.00
_cell.angle_gamma   90.00
#
_symmetry.space_group_name_H-M   'P 1'
#
loop_
_entity.id
_entity.type
_entity.pdbx_description
1 polymer ?
#
loop_
_entity_poly.entity_id
_entity_poly.type
_entity_poly.pdbx_seq_one_letter_code
_entity_poly.pdbx_strand_id
1 'polypeptide(L)'
;MTISLVKQAHNAISSCLLAGDIAVDATMGNGFDTCFLAKLVGEKGAVYSFDLQQPALEATRQRLHDNGLLQRVRLIQDNHSQISSYLAADHIGLIRCAMFNLGYLPGSDKTIQTEPASTLEALNTLLSLLASPGLISLIAYTGHQGGQHEADKVKEWAQQLSKKEYRVSIQIPQAVKQSPPELILIESIK
;
A
#
# COMPACT_ATOMS: atom_id res chain seq x y z
N MET A 1 19.60 12.37 -12.30
CA MET A 1 19.43 11.56 -11.04
C MET A 1 18.14 10.76 -11.17
N THR A 2 18.19 9.45 -11.08
CA THR A 2 17.00 8.60 -11.17
C THR A 2 16.23 8.72 -9.85
N ILE A 3 14.94 9.08 -9.91
CA ILE A 3 14.05 9.18 -8.73
C ILE A 3 13.79 7.76 -8.21
N SER A 4 13.89 7.54 -6.88
CA SER A 4 13.61 6.23 -6.27
C SER A 4 12.16 5.80 -6.50
N LEU A 5 11.88 4.49 -6.52
CA LEU A 5 10.51 3.99 -6.68
C LEU A 5 9.57 4.47 -5.57
N VAL A 6 10.05 4.54 -4.31
CA VAL A 6 9.29 5.11 -3.20
C VAL A 6 8.87 6.55 -3.50
N LYS A 7 9.78 7.37 -4.01
CA LYS A 7 9.45 8.75 -4.38
C LYS A 7 8.49 8.84 -5.56
N GLN A 8 8.57 7.92 -6.50
CA GLN A 8 7.63 7.84 -7.63
C GLN A 8 6.23 7.42 -7.14
N ALA A 9 6.14 6.43 -6.25
CA ALA A 9 4.90 6.02 -5.59
C ALA A 9 4.27 7.19 -4.82
N HIS A 10 5.06 7.89 -3.98
CA HIS A 10 4.60 9.07 -3.24
C HIS A 10 4.12 10.19 -4.17
N ASN A 11 4.79 10.44 -5.28
CA ASN A 11 4.36 11.46 -6.24
C ASN A 11 3.01 11.07 -6.87
N ALA A 12 2.82 9.80 -7.27
CA ALA A 12 1.56 9.31 -7.82
C ALA A 12 0.41 9.43 -6.79
N ILE A 13 0.63 9.00 -5.56
CA ILE A 13 -0.34 9.14 -4.46
C ILE A 13 -0.67 10.61 -4.20
N SER A 14 0.33 11.50 -4.12
CA SER A 14 0.11 12.93 -3.88
C SER A 14 -0.70 13.64 -4.97
N SER A 15 -0.71 13.09 -6.18
CA SER A 15 -1.53 13.65 -7.28
C SER A 15 -3.00 13.23 -7.23
N CYS A 16 -3.34 12.20 -6.41
CA CYS A 16 -4.67 11.62 -6.33
C CYS A 16 -5.32 11.81 -4.95
N LEU A 17 -4.56 11.70 -3.86
CA LEU A 17 -5.04 11.74 -2.48
C LEU A 17 -5.16 13.18 -1.98
N LEU A 18 -6.34 13.57 -1.51
CA LEU A 18 -6.65 14.92 -1.04
C LEU A 18 -7.06 14.93 0.43
N ALA A 19 -7.07 16.11 1.02
CA ALA A 19 -7.57 16.30 2.39
C ALA A 19 -9.05 15.90 2.49
N GLY A 20 -9.37 15.06 3.49
CA GLY A 20 -10.69 14.47 3.70
C GLY A 20 -10.86 13.08 3.10
N ASP A 21 -9.94 12.62 2.26
CA ASP A 21 -10.01 11.30 1.65
C ASP A 21 -9.68 10.16 2.63
N ILE A 22 -10.03 8.94 2.23
CA ILE A 22 -9.71 7.70 2.94
C ILE A 22 -8.57 6.99 2.22
N ALA A 23 -7.56 6.55 2.98
CA ALA A 23 -6.44 5.80 2.44
C ALA A 23 -6.18 4.50 3.22
N VAL A 24 -5.48 3.58 2.60
CA VAL A 24 -5.02 2.32 3.20
C VAL A 24 -3.51 2.21 3.06
N ASP A 25 -2.84 1.87 4.16
CA ASP A 25 -1.47 1.35 4.15
C ASP A 25 -1.55 -0.14 4.50
N ALA A 26 -1.43 -0.99 3.51
CA ALA A 26 -1.62 -2.43 3.66
C ALA A 26 -0.41 -3.16 4.29
N THR A 27 0.70 -2.44 4.47
CA THR A 27 1.99 -2.96 4.98
C THR A 27 2.72 -1.87 5.76
N MET A 28 2.17 -1.51 6.94
CA MET A 28 2.60 -0.31 7.68
C MET A 28 4.09 -0.29 8.06
N GLY A 29 4.65 -1.45 8.40
CA GLY A 29 6.06 -1.57 8.76
C GLY A 29 6.49 -0.55 9.82
N ASN A 30 7.52 0.24 9.48
CA ASN A 30 8.02 1.30 10.36
C ASN A 30 7.22 2.62 10.27
N GLY A 31 6.08 2.66 9.56
CA GLY A 31 5.14 3.77 9.54
C GLY A 31 5.51 4.96 8.66
N PHE A 32 6.46 4.83 7.75
CA PHE A 32 6.84 5.92 6.87
C PHE A 32 5.72 6.28 5.89
N ASP A 33 5.15 5.30 5.22
CA ASP A 33 4.04 5.48 4.28
C ASP A 33 2.75 5.82 5.02
N THR A 34 2.49 5.20 6.18
CA THR A 34 1.39 5.59 7.07
C THR A 34 1.43 7.08 7.42
N CYS A 35 2.59 7.61 7.86
CA CYS A 35 2.74 9.03 8.16
C CYS A 35 2.58 9.92 6.92
N PHE A 36 3.08 9.48 5.78
CA PHE A 36 2.93 10.18 4.52
C PHE A 36 1.44 10.31 4.14
N LEU A 37 0.69 9.21 4.17
CA LEU A 37 -0.74 9.19 3.91
C LEU A 37 -1.51 10.06 4.92
N ALA A 38 -1.21 9.93 6.22
CA ALA A 38 -1.87 10.69 7.28
C ALA A 38 -1.67 12.22 7.16
N LYS A 39 -0.55 12.67 6.60
CA LYS A 39 -0.33 14.08 6.29
C LYS A 39 -1.24 14.56 5.16
N LEU A 40 -1.40 13.75 4.11
CA LEU A 40 -2.19 14.10 2.93
C LEU A 40 -3.69 14.13 3.22
N VAL A 41 -4.22 13.13 3.92
CA VAL A 41 -5.66 13.04 4.22
C VAL A 41 -6.12 14.14 5.19
N GLY A 42 -5.21 14.76 5.94
CA GLY A 42 -5.53 15.86 6.85
C GLY A 42 -6.42 15.43 8.04
N GLU A 43 -7.02 16.40 8.73
CA GLU A 43 -7.80 16.16 9.97
C GLU A 43 -9.14 15.48 9.73
N LYS A 44 -9.70 15.65 8.53
CA LYS A 44 -11.04 15.13 8.17
C LYS A 44 -10.98 13.78 7.46
N GLY A 45 -9.79 13.34 7.02
CA GLY A 45 -9.59 12.04 6.38
C GLY A 45 -9.16 10.97 7.38
N ALA A 46 -9.01 9.75 6.87
CA ALA A 46 -8.60 8.60 7.67
C ALA A 46 -7.63 7.70 6.91
N VAL A 47 -6.72 7.06 7.66
CA VAL A 47 -5.83 6.00 7.16
C VAL A 47 -6.08 4.72 7.94
N TYR A 48 -6.30 3.62 7.23
CA TYR A 48 -6.33 2.27 7.78
C TYR A 48 -4.98 1.61 7.50
N SER A 49 -4.24 1.27 8.55
CA SER A 49 -2.86 0.81 8.43
C SER A 49 -2.68 -0.57 9.05
N PHE A 50 -2.21 -1.54 8.25
CA PHE A 50 -2.19 -2.96 8.58
C PHE A 50 -0.76 -3.49 8.71
N ASP A 51 -0.53 -4.33 9.70
CA ASP A 51 0.65 -5.20 9.80
C ASP A 51 0.34 -6.39 10.71
N LEU A 52 1.00 -7.51 10.48
CA LEU A 52 0.90 -8.70 11.33
C LEU A 52 1.74 -8.56 12.61
N GLN A 53 2.80 -7.76 12.56
CA GLN A 53 3.85 -7.73 13.56
C GLN A 53 3.63 -6.62 14.59
N GLN A 54 3.54 -6.99 15.87
CA GLN A 54 3.43 -6.04 16.98
C GLN A 54 4.54 -4.95 16.96
N PRO A 55 5.82 -5.27 16.67
CA PRO A 55 6.86 -4.23 16.56
C PRO A 55 6.57 -3.17 15.48
N ALA A 56 5.91 -3.54 14.38
CA ALA A 56 5.51 -2.57 13.35
C ALA A 56 4.47 -1.58 13.89
N LEU A 57 3.47 -2.09 14.63
CA LEU A 57 2.44 -1.25 15.26
C LEU A 57 3.06 -0.28 16.27
N GLU A 58 3.99 -0.74 17.10
CA GLU A 58 4.66 0.07 18.11
C GLU A 58 5.50 1.19 17.46
N ALA A 59 6.34 0.82 16.47
CA ALA A 59 7.17 1.78 15.74
C ALA A 59 6.30 2.83 15.01
N THR A 60 5.23 2.38 14.36
CA THR A 60 4.31 3.27 13.62
C THR A 60 3.54 4.16 14.59
N ARG A 61 3.04 3.65 15.71
CA ARG A 61 2.36 4.44 16.75
C ARG A 61 3.27 5.54 17.28
N GLN A 62 4.53 5.21 17.61
CA GLN A 62 5.49 6.18 18.10
C GLN A 62 5.75 7.29 17.06
N ARG A 63 5.98 6.89 15.80
CA ARG A 63 6.20 7.83 14.70
C ARG A 63 5.00 8.76 14.47
N LEU A 64 3.78 8.24 14.52
CA LEU A 64 2.56 9.05 14.39
C LEU A 64 2.38 10.01 15.55
N HIS A 65 2.67 9.56 16.78
CA HIS A 65 2.62 10.39 17.98
C HIS A 65 3.59 11.58 17.86
N ASP A 66 4.84 11.32 17.51
CA ASP A 66 5.88 12.33 17.38
C ASP A 66 5.60 13.38 16.27
N ASN A 67 4.75 13.02 15.31
CA ASN A 67 4.31 13.91 14.23
C ASN A 67 2.90 14.51 14.45
N GLY A 68 2.20 14.21 15.55
CA GLY A 68 0.85 14.70 15.83
C GLY A 68 -0.23 14.15 14.88
N LEU A 69 -0.04 12.91 14.36
CA LEU A 69 -0.89 12.32 13.33
C LEU A 69 -1.75 11.15 13.80
N LEU A 70 -1.59 10.73 15.06
CA LEU A 70 -2.19 9.49 15.59
C LEU A 70 -3.72 9.46 15.44
N GLN A 71 -4.39 10.60 15.57
CA GLN A 71 -5.85 10.71 15.50
C GLN A 71 -6.42 10.44 14.09
N ARG A 72 -5.58 10.46 13.05
CA ARG A 72 -5.96 10.25 11.64
C ARG A 72 -5.83 8.81 11.20
N VAL A 73 -5.24 7.95 12.07
CA VAL A 73 -4.82 6.60 11.68
C VAL A 73 -5.43 5.54 12.59
N ARG A 74 -6.04 4.53 11.99
CA ARG A 74 -6.42 3.30 12.65
C ARG A 74 -5.33 2.25 12.43
N LEU A 75 -4.56 1.96 13.47
CA LEU A 75 -3.55 0.89 13.45
C LEU A 75 -4.21 -0.46 13.70
N ILE A 76 -3.98 -1.42 12.83
CA ILE A 76 -4.64 -2.71 12.80
C ILE A 76 -3.58 -3.81 12.77
N GLN A 77 -3.58 -4.65 13.81
CA GLN A 77 -2.73 -5.84 13.85
C GLN A 77 -3.48 -7.00 13.23
N ASP A 78 -3.48 -7.06 11.92
CA ASP A 78 -4.11 -8.15 11.17
C ASP A 78 -3.53 -8.21 9.76
N ASN A 79 -3.88 -9.27 9.03
CA ASN A 79 -3.55 -9.41 7.62
C ASN A 79 -4.34 -8.40 6.78
N HIS A 80 -3.68 -7.78 5.81
CA HIS A 80 -4.32 -6.84 4.88
C HIS A 80 -5.44 -7.48 4.04
N SER A 81 -5.53 -8.80 3.93
CA SER A 81 -6.69 -9.47 3.32
C SER A 81 -8.01 -9.18 4.06
N GLN A 82 -7.94 -8.77 5.32
CA GLN A 82 -9.11 -8.46 6.16
C GLN A 82 -9.55 -6.98 6.08
N ILE A 83 -9.09 -6.22 5.11
CA ILE A 83 -9.38 -4.77 4.98
C ILE A 83 -10.87 -4.46 5.13
N SER A 84 -11.76 -5.21 4.46
CA SER A 84 -13.20 -4.97 4.50
C SER A 84 -13.82 -5.06 5.90
N SER A 85 -13.26 -5.90 6.76
CA SER A 85 -13.75 -6.13 8.13
C SER A 85 -13.49 -4.96 9.09
N TYR A 86 -12.57 -4.07 8.72
CA TYR A 86 -12.13 -2.96 9.58
C TYR A 86 -12.61 -1.60 9.12
N LEU A 87 -13.13 -1.47 7.90
CA LEU A 87 -13.63 -0.20 7.39
C LEU A 87 -14.90 0.24 8.13
N ALA A 88 -14.99 1.53 8.44
CA ALA A 88 -16.24 2.12 8.88
C ALA A 88 -17.27 2.05 7.74
N ALA A 89 -18.54 1.87 8.08
CA ALA A 89 -19.60 1.67 7.08
C ALA A 89 -19.71 2.83 6.08
N ASP A 90 -19.45 4.05 6.53
CA ASP A 90 -19.45 5.28 5.73
C ASP A 90 -18.16 5.47 4.90
N HIS A 91 -17.16 4.60 5.07
CA HIS A 91 -15.93 4.60 4.28
C HIS A 91 -15.93 3.55 3.15
N ILE A 92 -16.93 2.68 3.09
CA ILE A 92 -17.05 1.64 2.06
C ILE A 92 -17.24 2.30 0.69
N GLY A 93 -16.39 1.93 -0.28
CA GLY A 93 -16.38 2.49 -1.63
C GLY A 93 -15.75 3.89 -1.74
N LEU A 94 -15.15 4.41 -0.66
CA LEU A 94 -14.53 5.74 -0.62
C LEU A 94 -13.00 5.69 -0.48
N ILE A 95 -12.37 4.52 -0.56
CA ILE A 95 -10.90 4.43 -0.50
C ILE A 95 -10.33 5.13 -1.73
N ARG A 96 -9.63 6.24 -1.51
CA ARG A 96 -8.99 7.01 -2.59
C ARG A 96 -7.68 6.40 -3.01
N CYS A 97 -6.84 5.99 -2.04
CA CYS A 97 -5.53 5.41 -2.32
C CYS A 97 -5.22 4.24 -1.40
N ALA A 98 -4.47 3.27 -1.93
CA ALA A 98 -3.87 2.20 -1.14
C ALA A 98 -2.39 2.04 -1.48
N MET A 99 -1.55 1.76 -0.48
CA MET A 99 -0.12 1.51 -0.64
C MET A 99 0.25 0.13 -0.09
N PHE A 100 1.14 -0.56 -0.81
CA PHE A 100 1.75 -1.83 -0.44
C PHE A 100 3.26 -1.77 -0.64
N ASN A 101 4.01 -2.31 0.33
CA ASN A 101 5.42 -2.65 0.20
C ASN A 101 5.54 -4.15 0.44
N LEU A 102 5.60 -4.92 -0.66
CA LEU A 102 5.59 -6.38 -0.59
C LEU A 102 6.99 -6.90 -0.24
N GLY A 103 7.08 -7.63 0.86
CA GLY A 103 8.31 -8.14 1.41
C GLY A 103 8.20 -8.43 2.90
N TYR A 104 9.24 -8.10 3.66
CA TYR A 104 9.32 -8.30 5.12
C TYR A 104 9.68 -6.98 5.84
N LEU A 105 9.38 -6.93 7.14
CA LEU A 105 9.72 -5.77 7.98
C LEU A 105 11.24 -5.68 8.18
N PRO A 106 11.91 -4.60 7.73
CA PRO A 106 13.34 -4.42 7.94
C PRO A 106 13.71 -4.39 9.42
N GLY A 107 14.71 -5.21 9.80
CA GLY A 107 15.17 -5.31 11.19
C GLY A 107 14.35 -6.27 12.07
N SER A 108 13.37 -6.99 11.52
CA SER A 108 12.55 -7.98 12.22
C SER A 108 12.74 -9.40 11.67
N ASP A 109 11.88 -10.32 12.08
CA ASP A 109 11.88 -11.71 11.62
C ASP A 109 11.52 -11.77 10.11
N LYS A 110 12.49 -12.17 9.30
CA LYS A 110 12.33 -12.28 7.85
C LYS A 110 11.45 -13.45 7.40
N THR A 111 11.09 -14.37 8.32
CA THR A 111 10.15 -15.45 8.02
C THR A 111 8.70 -14.93 7.92
N ILE A 112 8.42 -13.77 8.54
CA ILE A 112 7.14 -13.07 8.43
C ILE A 112 7.24 -12.08 7.27
N GLN A 113 6.64 -12.44 6.16
CA GLN A 113 6.65 -11.66 4.92
C GLN A 113 5.26 -11.65 4.29
N THR A 114 5.04 -10.78 3.31
CA THR A 114 3.83 -10.79 2.49
C THR A 114 3.79 -12.07 1.63
N GLU A 115 2.59 -12.50 1.31
CA GLU A 115 2.37 -13.72 0.53
C GLU A 115 1.38 -13.46 -0.61
N PRO A 116 1.58 -14.08 -1.80
CA PRO A 116 0.76 -13.83 -2.98
C PRO A 116 -0.74 -14.00 -2.73
N ALA A 117 -1.13 -15.02 -1.94
CA ALA A 117 -2.54 -15.32 -1.70
C ALA A 117 -3.25 -14.17 -0.97
N SER A 118 -2.71 -13.73 0.17
CA SER A 118 -3.30 -12.64 0.96
C SER A 118 -3.19 -11.29 0.25
N THR A 119 -2.11 -11.06 -0.49
CA THR A 119 -1.93 -9.85 -1.30
C THR A 119 -3.00 -9.76 -2.40
N LEU A 120 -3.24 -10.83 -3.15
CA LEU A 120 -4.26 -10.85 -4.21
C LEU A 120 -5.68 -10.74 -3.65
N GLU A 121 -5.97 -11.34 -2.50
CA GLU A 121 -7.24 -11.19 -1.79
C GLU A 121 -7.49 -9.73 -1.39
N ALA A 122 -6.49 -9.08 -0.79
CA ALA A 122 -6.56 -7.66 -0.45
C ALA A 122 -6.77 -6.77 -1.68
N LEU A 123 -6.05 -7.04 -2.76
CA LEU A 123 -6.17 -6.28 -4.00
C LEU A 123 -7.56 -6.42 -4.64
N ASN A 124 -8.12 -7.63 -4.69
CA ASN A 124 -9.49 -7.85 -5.18
C ASN A 124 -10.53 -7.10 -4.33
N THR A 125 -10.37 -7.15 -3.01
CA THR A 125 -11.21 -6.40 -2.07
C THR A 125 -11.09 -4.90 -2.32
N LEU A 126 -9.89 -4.37 -2.44
CA LEU A 126 -9.65 -2.95 -2.69
C LEU A 126 -10.24 -2.47 -4.02
N LEU A 127 -10.20 -3.26 -5.10
CA LEU A 127 -10.82 -2.86 -6.36
C LEU A 127 -12.33 -2.59 -6.23
N SER A 128 -13.02 -3.31 -5.34
CA SER A 128 -14.44 -3.10 -5.06
C SER A 128 -14.73 -1.89 -4.15
N LEU A 129 -13.72 -1.49 -3.36
CA LEU A 129 -13.81 -0.41 -2.38
C LEU A 129 -13.17 0.90 -2.86
N LEU A 130 -12.46 0.84 -4.00
CA LEU A 130 -11.73 1.98 -4.56
C LEU A 130 -12.68 3.00 -5.17
N ALA A 131 -12.56 4.24 -4.73
CA ALA A 131 -13.25 5.37 -5.34
C ALA A 131 -12.76 5.59 -6.79
N SER A 132 -13.50 6.35 -7.57
CA SER A 132 -13.04 6.81 -8.89
C SER A 132 -13.03 8.34 -8.95
N PRO A 133 -11.91 8.97 -9.29
CA PRO A 133 -10.59 8.33 -9.50
C PRO A 133 -10.00 7.77 -8.22
N GLY A 134 -9.19 6.72 -8.33
CA GLY A 134 -8.50 6.11 -7.19
C GLY A 134 -7.22 5.41 -7.62
N LEU A 135 -6.31 5.16 -6.69
CA LEU A 135 -4.97 4.64 -7.01
C LEU A 135 -4.51 3.58 -5.99
N ILE A 136 -4.07 2.44 -6.49
CA ILE A 136 -3.31 1.45 -5.73
C ILE A 136 -1.85 1.51 -6.18
N SER A 137 -0.93 1.65 -5.24
CA SER A 137 0.52 1.64 -5.46
C SER A 137 1.15 0.45 -4.75
N LEU A 138 1.88 -0.37 -5.49
CA LEU A 138 2.60 -1.52 -4.92
C LEU A 138 4.08 -1.42 -5.26
N ILE A 139 4.94 -1.53 -4.26
CA ILE A 139 6.38 -1.76 -4.46
C ILE A 139 6.65 -3.21 -4.07
N ALA A 140 7.04 -4.04 -5.05
CA ALA A 140 7.40 -5.43 -4.82
C ALA A 140 8.93 -5.57 -4.71
N TYR A 141 9.42 -6.00 -3.54
CA TYR A 141 10.84 -6.24 -3.29
C TYR A 141 11.18 -7.68 -3.66
N THR A 142 11.82 -7.87 -4.82
CA THR A 142 12.09 -9.19 -5.41
C THR A 142 13.35 -9.89 -4.88
N GLY A 143 14.17 -9.19 -4.07
CA GLY A 143 15.49 -9.66 -3.62
C GLY A 143 15.51 -10.60 -2.41
N HIS A 144 14.38 -11.20 -2.03
CA HIS A 144 14.27 -12.17 -0.94
C HIS A 144 13.55 -13.45 -1.41
N GLN A 145 13.58 -14.49 -0.58
CA GLN A 145 12.91 -15.74 -0.90
C GLN A 145 11.40 -15.53 -1.05
N GLY A 146 10.83 -15.95 -2.18
CA GLY A 146 9.41 -15.75 -2.50
C GLY A 146 9.07 -14.40 -3.14
N GLY A 147 9.88 -13.36 -2.97
CA GLY A 147 9.55 -12.01 -3.44
C GLY A 147 9.36 -11.90 -4.95
N GLN A 148 10.21 -12.57 -5.76
CA GLN A 148 10.02 -12.61 -7.21
C GLN A 148 8.71 -13.32 -7.59
N HIS A 149 8.38 -14.41 -6.91
CA HIS A 149 7.12 -15.15 -7.16
C HIS A 149 5.90 -14.28 -6.83
N GLU A 150 5.92 -13.55 -5.72
CA GLU A 150 4.84 -12.63 -5.36
C GLU A 150 4.69 -11.50 -6.39
N ALA A 151 5.81 -10.87 -6.78
CA ALA A 151 5.80 -9.83 -7.82
C ALA A 151 5.21 -10.33 -9.14
N ASP A 152 5.58 -11.55 -9.58
CA ASP A 152 5.07 -12.13 -10.80
C ASP A 152 3.56 -12.42 -10.72
N LYS A 153 3.08 -12.95 -9.60
CA LYS A 153 1.65 -13.19 -9.35
C LYS A 153 0.82 -11.89 -9.37
N VAL A 154 1.33 -10.85 -8.74
CA VAL A 154 0.66 -9.53 -8.76
C VAL A 154 0.64 -8.94 -10.18
N LYS A 155 1.73 -9.05 -10.94
CA LYS A 155 1.78 -8.60 -12.34
C LYS A 155 0.81 -9.38 -13.24
N GLU A 156 0.80 -10.71 -13.15
CA GLU A 156 -0.14 -11.58 -13.87
C GLU A 156 -1.59 -11.16 -13.60
N TRP A 157 -1.94 -10.95 -12.34
CA TRP A 157 -3.27 -10.48 -11.93
C TRP A 157 -3.58 -9.08 -12.47
N ALA A 158 -2.67 -8.14 -12.32
CA ALA A 158 -2.87 -6.76 -12.76
C ALA A 158 -3.06 -6.64 -14.30
N GLN A 159 -2.40 -7.50 -15.08
CA GLN A 159 -2.54 -7.54 -16.55
C GLN A 159 -3.92 -8.06 -17.00
N GLN A 160 -4.65 -8.77 -16.13
CA GLN A 160 -6.00 -9.29 -16.43
C GLN A 160 -7.10 -8.26 -16.12
N LEU A 161 -6.77 -7.14 -15.48
CA LEU A 161 -7.75 -6.11 -15.15
C LEU A 161 -8.35 -5.47 -16.41
N SER A 162 -9.63 -5.13 -16.33
CA SER A 162 -10.35 -4.46 -17.42
C SER A 162 -9.70 -3.11 -17.78
N LYS A 163 -9.15 -3.02 -18.98
CA LYS A 163 -8.55 -1.78 -19.49
C LYS A 163 -9.56 -0.63 -19.68
N LYS A 164 -10.85 -0.90 -19.57
CA LYS A 164 -11.92 0.11 -19.60
C LYS A 164 -12.12 0.74 -18.21
N GLU A 165 -11.71 0.04 -17.16
CA GLU A 165 -11.92 0.45 -15.77
C GLU A 165 -10.63 0.82 -15.04
N TYR A 166 -9.50 0.23 -15.48
CA TYR A 166 -8.21 0.42 -14.82
C TYR A 166 -7.08 0.69 -15.81
N ARG A 167 -6.20 1.61 -15.43
CA ARG A 167 -4.91 1.80 -16.08
C ARG A 167 -3.82 1.21 -15.20
N VAL A 168 -3.07 0.25 -15.74
CA VAL A 168 -1.95 -0.39 -15.06
C VAL A 168 -0.63 0.11 -15.65
N SER A 169 0.29 0.53 -14.80
CA SER A 169 1.68 0.81 -15.18
C SER A 169 2.66 0.05 -14.31
N ILE A 170 3.71 -0.51 -14.91
CA ILE A 170 4.75 -1.27 -14.22
C ILE A 170 6.09 -0.60 -14.54
N GLN A 171 6.85 -0.27 -13.49
CA GLN A 171 8.13 0.40 -13.60
C GLN A 171 9.20 -0.45 -12.93
N ILE A 172 10.20 -0.87 -13.70
CA ILE A 172 11.37 -1.62 -13.23
C ILE A 172 12.59 -0.74 -13.47
N PRO A 173 13.37 -0.40 -12.44
CA PRO A 173 14.59 0.40 -12.62
C PRO A 173 15.57 -0.33 -13.54
N GLN A 174 16.11 0.37 -14.52
CA GLN A 174 17.14 -0.17 -15.43
C GLN A 174 18.51 -0.41 -14.76
N ALA A 175 18.59 -0.34 -13.45
CA ALA A 175 19.84 -0.43 -12.69
C ALA A 175 20.21 -1.88 -12.40
N VAL A 176 21.43 -2.16 -12.62
CA VAL A 176 22.44 -3.17 -12.38
C VAL A 176 22.26 -4.17 -11.20
N LYS A 177 21.12 -4.27 -10.54
CA LYS A 177 20.86 -5.26 -9.48
C LYS A 177 20.18 -6.50 -10.06
N GLN A 178 20.61 -7.68 -9.62
CA GLN A 178 20.05 -8.97 -10.05
C GLN A 178 18.55 -9.15 -9.72
N SER A 179 18.00 -8.35 -8.81
CA SER A 179 16.59 -8.42 -8.39
C SER A 179 16.14 -7.02 -7.97
N PRO A 180 15.88 -6.10 -8.92
CA PRO A 180 15.44 -4.76 -8.59
C PRO A 180 14.00 -4.79 -8.07
N PRO A 181 13.62 -3.90 -7.12
CA PRO A 181 12.22 -3.75 -6.77
C PRO A 181 11.42 -3.23 -7.96
N GLU A 182 10.14 -3.56 -8.01
CA GLU A 182 9.22 -3.18 -9.08
C GLU A 182 8.11 -2.29 -8.52
N LEU A 183 7.74 -1.21 -9.21
CA LEU A 183 6.59 -0.36 -8.87
C LEU A 183 5.43 -0.68 -9.82
N ILE A 184 4.31 -1.05 -9.25
CA ILE A 184 3.06 -1.31 -9.97
C ILE A 184 2.04 -0.27 -9.51
N LEU A 185 1.47 0.50 -10.46
CA LEU A 185 0.40 1.46 -10.19
C LEU A 185 -0.86 1.01 -10.92
N ILE A 186 -1.97 1.02 -10.21
CA ILE A 186 -3.30 0.67 -10.72
C ILE A 186 -4.24 1.83 -10.45
N GLU A 187 -4.61 2.55 -11.50
CA GLU A 187 -5.52 3.69 -11.45
C GLU A 187 -6.94 3.27 -11.82
N SER A 188 -7.94 3.61 -11.00
CA SER A 188 -9.35 3.51 -11.37
C SER A 188 -9.72 4.67 -12.30
N ILE A 189 -10.28 4.34 -13.48
CA ILE A 189 -10.71 5.27 -14.52
C ILE A 189 -12.21 5.11 -14.86
N LYS A 190 -12.96 4.42 -13.99
CA LYS A 190 -14.42 4.19 -14.10
C LYS A 190 -15.18 5.48 -14.23
#